data_966475536b257193dbda542789b71abb
#
_entry.id   966475536b257193dbda542789b71abb
#
_cell.length_a   1.000
_cell.length_b   1.000
_cell.length_c   1.000
_cell.angle_alpha   90.00
_cell.angle_beta   90.00
_cell.angle_gamma   90.00
#
_symmetry.space_group_name_H-M   'P 1'
#
loop_
_entity.id
_entity.type
_entity.pdbx_description
1 polymer ?
#
loop_
_entity_poly.entity_id
_entity_poly.type
_entity_poly.pdbx_seq_one_letter_code
_entity_poly.pdbx_strand_id
1 'polypeptide(L)'
;MFVFTQIASLFMRLLGFKSNANLPSITEEELKSMVNLGEEEGVIEDHEKTMICNVFDFGDQLIKDVMIQRMDIVAININASYEDIIKIIKNEQYSRYPIYNKRIDNIVGILNVKELVYRDSEEVFDIKKFVKKPYYTFEFMNTAELFKEMKKHRTHMAIVLDEYGGTAGIITIEDLVEEIVGDISDEYDTHTQEIETIREGEYIVDGSTRIEELNELIGTMIESEHYDSIGGFVIELIGRLPKQGESVEYMGTKFLIENMERNRIKKIRVLMTEAINEDQTYIT
;
A
#
# COMPACT_ATOMS: atom_id res chain seq x y z
N MET A 1 42.60 -19.31 -28.52
CA MET A 1 42.11 -18.78 -27.22
C MET A 1 42.25 -19.80 -26.07
N PHE A 2 41.97 -21.08 -26.26
CA PHE A 2 42.01 -22.13 -25.22
C PHE A 2 43.39 -22.39 -24.61
N VAL A 3 44.49 -22.26 -25.37
CA VAL A 3 45.85 -22.51 -24.91
C VAL A 3 46.36 -21.43 -23.95
N PHE A 4 46.01 -20.17 -24.16
CA PHE A 4 46.39 -19.07 -23.29
C PHE A 4 45.72 -19.11 -21.91
N THR A 5 44.47 -19.57 -21.83
CA THR A 5 43.77 -19.74 -20.56
C THR A 5 44.32 -20.88 -19.72
N GLN A 6 44.78 -21.94 -20.34
CA GLN A 6 45.46 -23.07 -19.66
C GLN A 6 46.81 -22.67 -19.05
N ILE A 7 47.60 -21.88 -19.79
CA ILE A 7 48.91 -21.41 -19.32
C ILE A 7 48.74 -20.40 -18.17
N ALA A 8 47.75 -19.48 -18.27
CA ALA A 8 47.46 -18.54 -17.20
C ALA A 8 46.96 -19.25 -15.92
N SER A 9 46.12 -20.27 -16.04
CA SER A 9 45.66 -21.07 -14.87
C SER A 9 46.77 -21.88 -14.22
N LEU A 10 47.75 -22.35 -14.99
CA LEU A 10 48.91 -23.05 -14.47
C LEU A 10 49.83 -22.09 -13.67
N PHE A 11 50.03 -20.87 -14.18
CA PHE A 11 50.83 -19.84 -13.51
C PHE A 11 50.20 -19.37 -12.21
N MET A 12 48.85 -19.19 -12.18
CA MET A 12 48.10 -18.81 -10.99
C MET A 12 48.15 -19.89 -9.88
N ARG A 13 48.13 -21.19 -10.28
CA ARG A 13 48.32 -22.31 -9.34
C ARG A 13 49.74 -22.36 -8.73
N LEU A 14 50.78 -22.04 -9.53
CA LEU A 14 52.15 -22.02 -9.07
C LEU A 14 52.42 -20.87 -8.07
N LEU A 15 51.70 -19.76 -8.19
CA LEU A 15 51.76 -18.60 -7.29
C LEU A 15 50.89 -18.75 -6.05
N GLY A 16 50.29 -19.93 -5.83
CA GLY A 16 49.51 -20.22 -4.61
C GLY A 16 48.11 -19.55 -4.58
N PHE A 17 47.70 -18.91 -5.66
CA PHE A 17 46.31 -18.44 -5.78
C PHE A 17 45.42 -19.66 -6.04
N LYS A 18 44.69 -20.09 -5.02
CA LYS A 18 43.51 -20.94 -5.20
C LYS A 18 42.53 -20.13 -6.03
N SER A 19 42.36 -20.49 -7.30
CA SER A 19 41.24 -20.04 -8.10
C SER A 19 39.98 -20.66 -7.52
N ASN A 20 39.47 -20.06 -6.42
CA ASN A 20 38.07 -20.13 -6.19
C ASN A 20 37.45 -19.26 -7.27
N ALA A 21 37.06 -19.88 -8.36
CA ALA A 21 36.04 -19.33 -9.24
C ALA A 21 34.74 -19.34 -8.44
N ASN A 22 34.66 -18.45 -7.43
CA ASN A 22 33.39 -17.93 -7.04
C ASN A 22 32.88 -17.21 -8.29
N LEU A 23 31.97 -17.85 -9.00
CA LEU A 23 31.13 -17.14 -9.94
C LEU A 23 30.67 -15.89 -9.19
N PRO A 24 30.78 -14.69 -9.77
CA PRO A 24 30.24 -13.50 -9.11
C PRO A 24 28.81 -13.83 -8.73
N SER A 25 28.55 -13.84 -7.43
CA SER A 25 27.18 -13.97 -6.94
C SER A 25 26.49 -12.68 -7.36
N ILE A 26 25.60 -12.77 -8.33
CA ILE A 26 24.74 -11.64 -8.71
C ILE A 26 24.04 -11.21 -7.44
N THR A 27 24.19 -9.95 -7.08
CA THR A 27 23.52 -9.36 -5.92
C THR A 27 22.12 -8.88 -6.32
N GLU A 28 21.27 -8.64 -5.32
CA GLU A 28 19.93 -8.09 -5.54
C GLU A 28 20.00 -6.71 -6.22
N GLU A 29 20.95 -5.87 -5.80
CA GLU A 29 21.18 -4.56 -6.41
C GLU A 29 21.58 -4.67 -7.89
N GLU A 30 22.37 -5.68 -8.26
CA GLU A 30 22.71 -5.93 -9.65
C GLU A 30 21.48 -6.36 -10.47
N LEU A 31 20.58 -7.17 -9.86
CA LEU A 31 19.32 -7.56 -10.51
C LEU A 31 18.39 -6.36 -10.67
N LYS A 32 18.21 -5.53 -9.63
CA LYS A 32 17.41 -4.29 -9.69
C LYS A 32 17.98 -3.34 -10.76
N SER A 33 19.32 -3.23 -10.88
CA SER A 33 19.94 -2.40 -11.92
C SER A 33 19.68 -2.94 -13.33
N MET A 34 19.65 -4.27 -13.53
CA MET A 34 19.30 -4.87 -14.82
C MET A 34 17.84 -4.61 -15.19
N VAL A 35 16.93 -4.64 -14.20
CA VAL A 35 15.49 -4.35 -14.40
C VAL A 35 15.31 -2.88 -14.81
N ASN A 36 15.99 -1.94 -14.15
CA ASN A 36 15.98 -0.52 -14.51
C ASN A 36 16.47 -0.29 -15.95
N LEU A 37 17.58 -0.94 -16.33
CA LEU A 37 18.08 -0.83 -17.70
C LEU A 37 17.10 -1.40 -18.72
N GLY A 38 16.40 -2.51 -18.39
CA GLY A 38 15.38 -3.10 -19.25
C GLY A 38 14.16 -2.18 -19.46
N GLU A 39 13.81 -1.38 -18.46
CA GLU A 39 12.75 -0.37 -18.58
C GLU A 39 13.22 0.81 -19.44
N GLU A 40 14.43 1.36 -19.21
CA GLU A 40 15.02 2.42 -20.04
C GLU A 40 15.14 2.04 -21.52
N GLU A 41 15.41 0.76 -21.82
CA GLU A 41 15.46 0.22 -23.19
C GLU A 41 14.07 -0.12 -23.77
N GLY A 42 12.98 0.02 -22.99
CA GLY A 42 11.62 -0.28 -23.40
C GLY A 42 11.31 -1.77 -23.58
N VAL A 43 12.09 -2.65 -22.95
CA VAL A 43 11.90 -4.11 -22.93
C VAL A 43 10.95 -4.53 -21.80
N ILE A 44 10.92 -3.76 -20.73
CA ILE A 44 10.08 -3.95 -19.53
C ILE A 44 9.24 -2.69 -19.38
N GLU A 45 7.94 -2.84 -19.12
CA GLU A 45 7.05 -1.72 -18.82
C GLU A 45 7.22 -1.25 -17.36
N ASP A 46 6.92 0.01 -17.06
CA ASP A 46 7.13 0.60 -15.73
C ASP A 46 6.40 -0.19 -14.62
N HIS A 47 5.16 -0.62 -14.87
CA HIS A 47 4.42 -1.45 -13.92
C HIS A 47 5.04 -2.85 -13.72
N GLU A 48 5.63 -3.46 -14.75
CA GLU A 48 6.34 -4.73 -14.63
C GLU A 48 7.62 -4.58 -13.79
N LYS A 49 8.37 -3.49 -14.02
CA LYS A 49 9.53 -3.12 -13.22
C LYS A 49 9.16 -2.97 -11.74
N THR A 50 8.09 -2.22 -11.46
CA THR A 50 7.58 -2.01 -10.10
C THR A 50 7.24 -3.34 -9.42
N MET A 51 6.50 -4.24 -10.09
CA MET A 51 6.18 -5.56 -9.56
C MET A 51 7.45 -6.40 -9.27
N ILE A 52 8.45 -6.36 -10.17
CA ILE A 52 9.70 -7.10 -9.98
C ILE A 52 10.44 -6.57 -8.74
N CYS A 53 10.53 -5.25 -8.55
CA CYS A 53 11.14 -4.65 -7.37
C CYS A 53 10.36 -5.03 -6.10
N ASN A 54 9.05 -4.92 -6.12
CA ASN A 54 8.18 -5.29 -5.01
C ASN A 54 8.34 -6.77 -4.59
N VAL A 55 8.57 -7.68 -5.55
CA VAL A 55 8.84 -9.11 -5.22
C VAL A 55 10.11 -9.26 -4.38
N PHE A 56 11.16 -8.46 -4.64
CA PHE A 56 12.37 -8.49 -3.80
C PHE A 56 12.07 -7.96 -2.41
N ASP A 57 11.42 -6.80 -2.31
CA ASP A 57 11.11 -6.14 -1.04
C ASP A 57 10.15 -6.98 -0.18
N PHE A 58 9.17 -7.65 -0.81
CA PHE A 58 8.22 -8.56 -0.17
C PHE A 58 8.90 -9.70 0.61
N GLY A 59 10.07 -10.16 0.16
CA GLY A 59 10.84 -11.19 0.84
C GLY A 59 11.35 -10.79 2.21
N ASP A 60 11.67 -9.51 2.39
CA ASP A 60 12.31 -8.96 3.60
C ASP A 60 11.35 -8.19 4.51
N GLN A 61 10.16 -7.84 4.01
CA GLN A 61 9.15 -7.07 4.71
C GLN A 61 8.51 -7.87 5.85
N LEU A 62 8.18 -7.20 6.95
CA LEU A 62 7.55 -7.81 8.11
C LEU A 62 6.03 -7.60 8.11
N ILE A 63 5.30 -8.55 8.69
CA ILE A 63 3.83 -8.50 8.78
C ILE A 63 3.32 -7.22 9.44
N LYS A 64 4.02 -6.71 10.46
CA LYS A 64 3.65 -5.48 11.18
C LYS A 64 3.59 -4.24 10.28
N ASP A 65 4.34 -4.24 9.16
CA ASP A 65 4.44 -3.12 8.24
C ASP A 65 3.26 -3.11 7.22
N VAL A 66 2.62 -4.28 7.02
CA VAL A 66 1.52 -4.49 6.04
C VAL A 66 0.17 -4.69 6.71
N MET A 67 0.12 -5.23 7.92
CA MET A 67 -1.14 -5.60 8.58
C MET A 67 -2.07 -4.41 8.83
N ILE A 68 -3.37 -4.68 8.81
CA ILE A 68 -4.37 -3.78 9.36
C ILE A 68 -4.18 -3.73 10.88
N GLN A 69 -3.92 -2.54 11.40
CA GLN A 69 -3.65 -2.30 12.81
C GLN A 69 -4.88 -2.62 13.68
N ARG A 70 -4.63 -3.03 14.93
CA ARG A 70 -5.69 -3.35 15.90
C ARG A 70 -6.81 -2.31 16.00
N MET A 71 -6.47 -1.02 15.93
CA MET A 71 -7.43 0.08 16.06
C MET A 71 -8.41 0.16 14.89
N ASP A 72 -8.01 -0.36 13.74
CA ASP A 72 -8.76 -0.32 12.49
C ASP A 72 -9.51 -1.64 12.19
N ILE A 73 -9.40 -2.64 13.10
CA ILE A 73 -10.08 -3.91 12.92
C ILE A 73 -11.58 -3.76 13.13
N VAL A 74 -12.35 -4.03 12.10
CA VAL A 74 -13.80 -4.23 12.24
C VAL A 74 -14.07 -5.68 12.59
N ALA A 75 -14.45 -5.93 13.85
CA ALA A 75 -14.72 -7.26 14.37
C ALA A 75 -16.14 -7.35 14.97
N ILE A 76 -16.70 -8.56 14.99
CA ILE A 76 -18.06 -8.84 15.45
C ILE A 76 -18.03 -9.58 16.79
N ASN A 77 -18.88 -9.17 17.73
CA ASN A 77 -19.02 -9.89 19.01
C ASN A 77 -19.71 -11.24 18.79
N ILE A 78 -19.23 -12.31 19.44
CA ILE A 78 -19.81 -13.66 19.33
C ILE A 78 -21.29 -13.73 19.82
N ASN A 79 -21.72 -12.76 20.61
CA ASN A 79 -23.09 -12.66 21.11
C ASN A 79 -23.95 -11.66 20.32
N ALA A 80 -23.46 -11.13 19.20
CA ALA A 80 -24.21 -10.22 18.35
C ALA A 80 -25.46 -10.87 17.76
N SER A 81 -26.55 -10.12 17.65
CA SER A 81 -27.75 -10.58 16.96
C SER A 81 -27.51 -10.69 15.45
N TYR A 82 -28.36 -11.47 14.77
CA TYR A 82 -28.30 -11.54 13.30
C TYR A 82 -28.46 -10.18 12.63
N GLU A 83 -29.40 -9.38 13.14
CA GLU A 83 -29.69 -8.02 12.65
C GLU A 83 -28.48 -7.11 12.78
N ASP A 84 -27.77 -7.15 13.92
CA ASP A 84 -26.57 -6.35 14.14
C ASP A 84 -25.44 -6.77 13.19
N ILE A 85 -25.26 -8.08 12.99
CA ILE A 85 -24.26 -8.61 12.05
C ILE A 85 -24.54 -8.14 10.63
N ILE A 86 -25.78 -8.26 10.16
CA ILE A 86 -26.16 -7.80 8.81
C ILE A 86 -25.98 -6.29 8.67
N LYS A 87 -26.23 -5.51 9.74
CA LYS A 87 -26.01 -4.06 9.72
C LYS A 87 -24.53 -3.71 9.56
N ILE A 88 -23.63 -4.40 10.29
CA ILE A 88 -22.18 -4.23 10.15
C ILE A 88 -21.75 -4.60 8.73
N ILE A 89 -22.18 -5.76 8.22
CA ILE A 89 -21.81 -6.23 6.88
C ILE A 89 -22.25 -5.24 5.78
N LYS A 90 -23.44 -4.64 5.91
CA LYS A 90 -23.93 -3.66 4.94
C LYS A 90 -23.15 -2.35 4.95
N ASN A 91 -22.67 -1.94 6.12
CA ASN A 91 -21.89 -0.71 6.26
C ASN A 91 -20.46 -0.87 5.79
N GLU A 92 -19.81 -1.97 6.19
CA GLU A 92 -18.36 -2.17 5.99
C GLU A 92 -18.01 -2.97 4.73
N GLN A 93 -18.95 -3.78 4.24
CA GLN A 93 -18.85 -4.56 2.98
C GLN A 93 -17.67 -5.53 2.87
N TYR A 94 -17.03 -5.92 3.98
CA TYR A 94 -15.95 -6.91 3.95
C TYR A 94 -16.47 -8.33 3.73
N SER A 95 -15.64 -9.18 3.13
CA SER A 95 -15.96 -10.59 2.91
C SER A 95 -15.80 -11.46 4.17
N ARG A 96 -14.95 -11.04 5.12
CA ARG A 96 -14.59 -11.79 6.33
C ARG A 96 -14.47 -10.87 7.52
N TYR A 97 -14.95 -11.36 8.66
CA TYR A 97 -14.91 -10.61 9.92
C TYR A 97 -14.33 -11.48 11.03
N PRO A 98 -13.34 -10.97 11.81
CA PRO A 98 -12.93 -11.59 13.06
C PRO A 98 -14.09 -11.60 14.05
N ILE A 99 -14.26 -12.72 14.76
CA ILE A 99 -15.27 -12.87 15.82
C ILE A 99 -14.55 -12.88 17.16
N TYR A 100 -14.90 -11.94 18.02
CA TYR A 100 -14.29 -11.81 19.33
C TYR A 100 -15.25 -12.16 20.48
N ASN A 101 -14.69 -12.60 21.61
CA ASN A 101 -15.43 -12.85 22.85
C ASN A 101 -14.96 -11.87 23.94
N LYS A 102 -15.82 -10.97 24.38
CA LYS A 102 -15.61 -9.91 25.38
C LYS A 102 -14.64 -8.80 24.95
N ARG A 103 -13.43 -9.14 24.47
CA ARG A 103 -12.38 -8.20 24.06
C ARG A 103 -11.82 -8.61 22.70
N ILE A 104 -11.36 -7.64 21.95
CA ILE A 104 -10.74 -7.86 20.63
C ILE A 104 -9.45 -8.71 20.72
N ASP A 105 -8.80 -8.77 21.89
CA ASP A 105 -7.67 -9.66 22.13
C ASP A 105 -8.05 -11.15 22.15
N ASN A 106 -9.32 -11.45 22.31
CA ASN A 106 -9.82 -12.81 22.31
C ASN A 106 -10.63 -13.09 21.06
N ILE A 107 -9.95 -13.18 19.92
CA ILE A 107 -10.56 -13.62 18.67
C ILE A 107 -10.80 -15.13 18.75
N VAL A 108 -12.05 -15.55 18.61
CA VAL A 108 -12.46 -16.95 18.69
C VAL A 108 -12.68 -17.61 17.34
N GLY A 109 -12.69 -16.80 16.26
CA GLY A 109 -12.84 -17.31 14.91
C GLY A 109 -12.99 -16.22 13.87
N ILE A 110 -13.24 -16.68 12.64
CA ILE A 110 -13.48 -15.83 11.47
C ILE A 110 -14.82 -16.21 10.86
N LEU A 111 -15.68 -15.22 10.65
CA LEU A 111 -16.94 -15.37 9.92
C LEU A 111 -16.68 -15.00 8.46
N ASN A 112 -17.03 -15.91 7.54
CA ASN A 112 -17.12 -15.60 6.13
C ASN A 112 -18.58 -15.22 5.81
N VAL A 113 -18.81 -14.04 5.26
CA VAL A 113 -20.16 -13.56 4.94
C VAL A 113 -20.93 -14.49 4.03
N LYS A 114 -20.24 -15.18 3.10
CA LYS A 114 -20.85 -16.17 2.21
C LYS A 114 -21.50 -17.34 2.96
N GLU A 115 -21.01 -17.68 4.14
CA GLU A 115 -21.59 -18.79 4.93
C GLU A 115 -23.00 -18.43 5.46
N LEU A 116 -23.27 -17.13 5.67
CA LEU A 116 -24.59 -16.66 6.12
C LEU A 116 -25.68 -16.84 5.05
N VAL A 117 -25.30 -16.94 3.77
CA VAL A 117 -26.24 -17.20 2.66
C VAL A 117 -26.87 -18.61 2.78
N TYR A 118 -26.15 -19.55 3.37
CA TYR A 118 -26.63 -20.93 3.57
C TYR A 118 -27.43 -21.12 4.86
N ARG A 119 -27.77 -20.01 5.55
CA ARG A 119 -28.59 -20.05 6.76
C ARG A 119 -30.01 -20.52 6.43
N ASP A 120 -30.49 -21.49 7.21
CA ASP A 120 -31.91 -21.79 7.23
C ASP A 120 -32.66 -20.71 8.05
N SER A 121 -33.61 -20.05 7.41
CA SER A 121 -34.42 -18.99 8.04
C SER A 121 -35.35 -19.49 9.15
N GLU A 122 -35.66 -20.78 9.19
CA GLU A 122 -36.54 -21.41 10.19
C GLU A 122 -35.78 -21.76 11.50
N GLU A 123 -34.44 -21.84 11.44
CA GLU A 123 -33.64 -22.15 12.63
C GLU A 123 -33.29 -20.87 13.43
N VAL A 124 -33.21 -21.05 14.77
CA VAL A 124 -32.67 -20.00 15.66
C VAL A 124 -31.21 -19.73 15.27
N PHE A 125 -30.92 -18.44 15.03
CA PHE A 125 -29.58 -18.04 14.64
C PHE A 125 -28.55 -18.30 15.75
N ASP A 126 -27.51 -19.03 15.43
CA ASP A 126 -26.33 -19.18 16.27
C ASP A 126 -25.07 -18.94 15.41
N ILE A 127 -24.40 -17.82 15.64
CA ILE A 127 -23.19 -17.43 14.90
C ILE A 127 -22.09 -18.49 14.96
N LYS A 128 -22.01 -19.27 16.05
CA LYS A 128 -21.00 -20.31 16.25
C LYS A 128 -21.02 -21.38 15.16
N LYS A 129 -22.17 -21.62 14.53
CA LYS A 129 -22.30 -22.57 13.41
C LYS A 129 -21.53 -22.11 12.15
N PHE A 130 -21.28 -20.81 12.00
CA PHE A 130 -20.68 -20.17 10.81
C PHE A 130 -19.24 -19.73 11.02
N VAL A 131 -18.73 -19.81 12.24
CA VAL A 131 -17.38 -19.35 12.61
C VAL A 131 -16.37 -20.45 12.40
N LYS A 132 -15.29 -20.14 11.65
CA LYS A 132 -14.15 -21.04 11.42
C LYS A 132 -13.01 -20.68 12.35
N LYS A 133 -12.16 -21.66 12.67
CA LYS A 133 -10.97 -21.42 13.51
C LYS A 133 -10.06 -20.39 12.84
N PRO A 134 -9.56 -19.40 13.60
CA PRO A 134 -8.63 -18.43 13.07
C PRO A 134 -7.24 -19.05 12.88
N TYR A 135 -6.50 -18.56 11.91
CA TYR A 135 -5.07 -18.78 11.79
C TYR A 135 -4.35 -17.66 12.51
N TYR A 136 -3.38 -17.99 13.35
CA TYR A 136 -2.59 -17.00 14.09
C TYR A 136 -1.17 -16.94 13.54
N THR A 137 -0.61 -15.73 13.54
CA THR A 137 0.76 -15.44 13.18
C THR A 137 1.32 -14.37 14.12
N PHE A 138 2.58 -13.98 13.95
CA PHE A 138 3.25 -12.97 14.78
C PHE A 138 3.71 -11.80 13.92
N GLU A 139 3.72 -10.61 14.50
CA GLU A 139 4.01 -9.35 13.81
C GLU A 139 5.42 -9.26 13.18
N PHE A 140 6.40 -10.00 13.72
CA PHE A 140 7.78 -10.05 13.23
C PHE A 140 8.05 -11.19 12.24
N MET A 141 7.05 -11.91 11.79
CA MET A 141 7.18 -12.90 10.73
C MET A 141 7.27 -12.19 9.36
N ASN A 142 8.04 -12.76 8.41
CA ASN A 142 8.12 -12.23 7.06
C ASN A 142 6.84 -12.46 6.27
N THR A 143 6.49 -11.50 5.42
CA THR A 143 5.31 -11.56 4.53
C THR A 143 5.33 -12.77 3.61
N ALA A 144 6.48 -13.07 2.99
CA ALA A 144 6.65 -14.23 2.11
C ALA A 144 6.43 -15.58 2.83
N GLU A 145 6.89 -15.69 4.07
CA GLU A 145 6.69 -16.89 4.89
C GLU A 145 5.20 -17.05 5.26
N LEU A 146 4.56 -15.97 5.71
CA LEU A 146 3.13 -15.98 5.99
C LEU A 146 2.30 -16.33 4.76
N PHE A 147 2.59 -15.75 3.61
CA PHE A 147 1.89 -16.04 2.35
C PHE A 147 1.94 -17.53 2.00
N LYS A 148 3.10 -18.16 2.15
CA LYS A 148 3.28 -19.59 1.94
C LYS A 148 2.45 -20.43 2.90
N GLU A 149 2.44 -20.09 4.20
CA GLU A 149 1.67 -20.81 5.21
C GLU A 149 0.15 -20.60 5.01
N MET A 150 -0.32 -19.39 4.68
CA MET A 150 -1.72 -19.11 4.40
C MET A 150 -2.22 -19.91 3.19
N LYS A 151 -1.43 -20.01 2.12
CA LYS A 151 -1.74 -20.88 0.95
C LYS A 151 -1.81 -22.34 1.33
N LYS A 152 -0.87 -22.84 2.12
CA LYS A 152 -0.82 -24.24 2.58
C LYS A 152 -2.04 -24.59 3.44
N HIS A 153 -2.46 -23.70 4.32
CA HIS A 153 -3.62 -23.88 5.20
C HIS A 153 -4.95 -23.48 4.57
N ARG A 154 -4.93 -22.96 3.34
CA ARG A 154 -6.11 -22.45 2.61
C ARG A 154 -6.90 -21.44 3.43
N THR A 155 -6.18 -20.58 4.17
CA THR A 155 -6.76 -19.48 4.92
C THR A 155 -6.56 -18.16 4.16
N HIS A 156 -7.54 -17.28 4.21
CA HIS A 156 -7.51 -15.98 3.53
C HIS A 156 -7.32 -14.81 4.50
N MET A 157 -7.40 -15.06 5.80
CA MET A 157 -7.20 -14.05 6.84
C MET A 157 -6.44 -14.69 8.00
N ALA A 158 -5.43 -14.00 8.51
CA ALA A 158 -4.68 -14.36 9.69
C ALA A 158 -4.87 -13.30 10.78
N ILE A 159 -4.87 -13.72 12.03
CA ILE A 159 -4.84 -12.85 13.19
C ILE A 159 -3.38 -12.68 13.60
N VAL A 160 -2.91 -11.45 13.68
CA VAL A 160 -1.54 -11.12 14.05
C VAL A 160 -1.47 -10.88 15.56
N LEU A 161 -0.54 -11.57 16.22
CA LEU A 161 -0.33 -11.48 17.66
C LEU A 161 0.94 -10.68 17.96
N ASP A 162 0.88 -9.89 19.05
CA ASP A 162 2.04 -9.28 19.68
C ASP A 162 2.82 -10.26 20.55
N GLU A 163 3.93 -9.82 21.17
CA GLU A 163 4.78 -10.61 22.03
C GLU A 163 4.09 -11.05 23.35
N TYR A 164 2.96 -10.42 23.70
CA TYR A 164 2.18 -10.75 24.90
C TYR A 164 1.00 -11.68 24.59
N GLY A 165 0.79 -12.03 23.31
CA GLY A 165 -0.32 -12.84 22.86
C GLY A 165 -1.64 -12.06 22.68
N GLY A 166 -1.57 -10.72 22.70
CA GLY A 166 -2.68 -9.85 22.33
C GLY A 166 -2.83 -9.76 20.82
N THR A 167 -3.99 -9.29 20.34
CA THR A 167 -4.19 -9.03 18.91
C THR A 167 -3.51 -7.71 18.53
N ALA A 168 -2.45 -7.78 17.73
CA ALA A 168 -1.76 -6.63 17.15
C ALA A 168 -2.47 -6.12 15.88
N GLY A 169 -3.01 -7.04 15.08
CA GLY A 169 -3.65 -6.71 13.81
C GLY A 169 -4.32 -7.90 13.15
N ILE A 170 -4.72 -7.70 11.91
CA ILE A 170 -5.15 -8.74 11.00
C ILE A 170 -4.45 -8.54 9.65
N ILE A 171 -4.32 -9.60 8.88
CA ILE A 171 -3.77 -9.54 7.53
C ILE A 171 -4.49 -10.53 6.64
N THR A 172 -4.75 -10.16 5.39
CA THR A 172 -5.40 -11.01 4.40
C THR A 172 -4.42 -11.44 3.30
N ILE A 173 -4.78 -12.45 2.50
CA ILE A 173 -4.01 -12.81 1.31
C ILE A 173 -4.03 -11.67 0.31
N GLU A 174 -5.15 -10.98 0.24
CA GLU A 174 -5.38 -9.84 -0.62
C GLU A 174 -4.35 -8.73 -0.30
N ASP A 175 -4.14 -8.37 0.98
CA ASP A 175 -3.13 -7.38 1.40
C ASP A 175 -1.70 -7.82 1.01
N LEU A 176 -1.38 -9.11 1.19
CA LEU A 176 -0.06 -9.66 0.81
C LEU A 176 0.18 -9.66 -0.71
N VAL A 177 -0.86 -9.82 -1.51
CA VAL A 177 -0.77 -9.76 -2.98
C VAL A 177 -0.63 -8.31 -3.43
N GLU A 178 -1.32 -7.39 -2.78
CA GLU A 178 -1.23 -5.95 -3.04
C GLU A 178 0.20 -5.43 -2.88
N GLU A 179 0.96 -5.91 -1.88
CA GLU A 179 2.37 -5.57 -1.71
C GLU A 179 3.27 -5.97 -2.90
N ILE A 180 2.88 -7.02 -3.64
CA ILE A 180 3.63 -7.46 -4.84
C ILE A 180 3.17 -6.72 -6.09
N VAL A 181 1.84 -6.68 -6.29
CA VAL A 181 1.25 -6.18 -7.54
C VAL A 181 1.15 -4.66 -7.53
N GLY A 182 1.13 -4.04 -6.34
CA GLY A 182 0.76 -2.66 -6.14
C GLY A 182 -0.76 -2.49 -6.23
N ASP A 183 -1.24 -1.28 -6.16
CA ASP A 183 -2.64 -0.96 -6.43
C ASP A 183 -2.99 -1.47 -7.84
N ILE A 184 -3.82 -2.51 -7.92
CA ILE A 184 -4.34 -2.99 -9.21
C ILE A 184 -5.31 -1.91 -9.66
N SER A 185 -4.81 -0.95 -10.43
CA SER A 185 -5.71 -0.08 -11.21
C SER A 185 -6.45 -1.00 -12.18
N ASP A 186 -7.77 -1.13 -12.00
CA ASP A 186 -8.64 -1.89 -12.89
C ASP A 186 -8.47 -1.31 -14.31
N GLU A 187 -8.37 -2.15 -15.34
CA GLU A 187 -8.33 -1.70 -16.76
C GLU A 187 -9.57 -0.85 -17.13
N TYR A 188 -10.58 -0.83 -16.26
CA TYR A 188 -11.77 0.02 -16.29
C TYR A 188 -11.70 1.23 -15.33
N ASP A 189 -10.73 1.28 -14.45
CA ASP A 189 -10.34 2.54 -13.85
C ASP A 189 -9.71 3.35 -14.99
N THR A 190 -10.59 4.05 -15.71
CA THR A 190 -10.16 5.23 -16.46
C THR A 190 -9.13 5.87 -15.56
N HIS A 191 -7.87 5.97 -16.00
CA HIS A 191 -6.81 6.72 -15.36
C HIS A 191 -7.50 7.84 -14.62
N THR A 192 -7.68 7.71 -13.32
CA THR A 192 -8.02 8.87 -12.51
C THR A 192 -6.82 9.72 -12.76
N GLN A 193 -6.98 10.66 -13.70
CA GLN A 193 -5.91 11.60 -14.04
C GLN A 193 -5.45 12.07 -12.67
N GLU A 194 -4.20 11.76 -12.33
CA GLU A 194 -3.62 12.17 -11.03
C GLU A 194 -3.91 13.64 -10.80
N ILE A 195 -4.16 14.37 -11.90
CA ILE A 195 -4.62 15.74 -11.93
C ILE A 195 -5.82 15.86 -12.88
N GLU A 196 -6.99 16.10 -12.32
CA GLU A 196 -8.24 16.36 -13.04
C GLU A 196 -8.48 17.88 -13.13
N THR A 197 -8.56 18.42 -14.32
CA THR A 197 -8.88 19.84 -14.54
C THR A 197 -10.40 20.03 -14.48
N ILE A 198 -10.90 20.71 -13.46
CA ILE A 198 -12.33 21.04 -13.31
C ILE A 198 -12.69 22.25 -14.16
N ARG A 199 -11.84 23.28 -14.10
CA ARG A 199 -11.89 24.49 -14.93
C ARG A 199 -10.53 25.19 -14.88
N GLU A 200 -10.35 26.22 -15.66
CA GLU A 200 -9.12 27.01 -15.65
C GLU A 200 -8.82 27.54 -14.23
N GLY A 201 -7.67 27.19 -13.69
CA GLY A 201 -7.25 27.54 -12.35
C GLY A 201 -7.83 26.70 -11.20
N GLU A 202 -8.60 25.64 -11.50
CA GLU A 202 -9.15 24.72 -10.50
C GLU A 202 -8.92 23.26 -10.90
N TYR A 203 -8.18 22.54 -10.05
CA TYR A 203 -7.75 21.15 -10.30
C TYR A 203 -8.06 20.27 -9.09
N ILE A 204 -8.37 19.00 -9.33
CA ILE A 204 -8.39 17.96 -8.30
C ILE A 204 -7.15 17.09 -8.52
N VAL A 205 -6.33 16.96 -7.49
CA VAL A 205 -5.02 16.31 -7.54
C VAL A 205 -5.02 15.16 -6.54
N ASP A 206 -4.51 13.99 -6.94
CA ASP A 206 -4.25 12.91 -5.98
C ASP A 206 -3.11 13.32 -5.03
N GLY A 207 -3.23 12.98 -3.75
CA GLY A 207 -2.20 13.33 -2.76
C GLY A 207 -0.84 12.68 -3.03
N SER A 208 -0.78 11.64 -3.86
CA SER A 208 0.46 10.96 -4.28
C SER A 208 1.16 11.61 -5.47
N THR A 209 0.47 12.50 -6.21
CA THR A 209 1.04 13.20 -7.36
C THR A 209 2.34 13.88 -6.99
N ARG A 210 3.35 13.75 -7.83
CA ARG A 210 4.65 14.39 -7.62
C ARG A 210 4.55 15.90 -7.75
N ILE A 211 5.30 16.61 -6.93
CA ILE A 211 5.39 18.08 -6.97
C ILE A 211 5.84 18.58 -8.36
N GLU A 212 6.81 17.91 -8.97
CA GLU A 212 7.34 18.23 -10.28
C GLU A 212 6.25 18.15 -11.36
N GLU A 213 5.43 17.09 -11.34
CA GLU A 213 4.35 16.85 -12.29
C GLU A 213 3.25 17.91 -12.18
N LEU A 214 2.88 18.31 -10.95
CA LEU A 214 1.95 19.40 -10.74
C LEU A 214 2.54 20.73 -11.25
N ASN A 215 3.81 21.02 -10.96
CA ASN A 215 4.50 22.21 -11.42
C ASN A 215 4.51 22.32 -12.96
N GLU A 216 4.79 21.22 -13.66
CA GLU A 216 4.80 21.18 -15.12
C GLU A 216 3.41 21.42 -15.72
N LEU A 217 2.37 20.82 -15.13
CA LEU A 217 1.02 20.89 -15.68
C LEU A 217 0.33 22.23 -15.44
N ILE A 218 0.44 22.79 -14.23
CA ILE A 218 -0.30 24.01 -13.86
C ILE A 218 0.58 25.25 -13.72
N GLY A 219 1.90 25.13 -13.99
CA GLY A 219 2.84 26.24 -13.99
C GLY A 219 3.16 26.81 -12.61
N THR A 220 3.07 26.01 -11.56
CA THR A 220 3.49 26.39 -10.20
C THR A 220 5.00 26.22 -10.02
N MET A 221 5.54 26.81 -8.96
CA MET A 221 6.95 26.64 -8.53
C MET A 221 6.97 26.19 -7.08
N ILE A 222 6.37 25.04 -6.83
CA ILE A 222 6.36 24.42 -5.50
C ILE A 222 7.67 23.68 -5.31
N GLU A 223 8.35 23.92 -4.20
CA GLU A 223 9.55 23.21 -3.77
C GLU A 223 9.36 22.73 -2.33
N SER A 224 9.82 21.53 -2.03
CA SER A 224 9.85 20.93 -0.69
C SER A 224 11.20 20.27 -0.46
N GLU A 225 11.79 20.45 0.72
CA GLU A 225 13.05 19.79 1.10
C GLU A 225 12.83 18.35 1.60
N HIS A 226 11.60 17.99 1.97
CA HIS A 226 11.32 16.77 2.73
C HIS A 226 10.32 15.82 2.06
N TYR A 227 9.55 16.30 1.07
CA TYR A 227 8.49 15.52 0.44
C TYR A 227 8.48 15.66 -1.08
N ASP A 228 8.31 14.55 -1.77
CA ASP A 228 8.24 14.52 -3.23
C ASP A 228 6.79 14.63 -3.75
N SER A 229 5.78 14.42 -2.87
CA SER A 229 4.36 14.41 -3.23
C SER A 229 3.62 15.65 -2.73
N ILE A 230 2.54 16.03 -3.43
CA ILE A 230 1.67 17.17 -3.05
C ILE A 230 1.02 16.95 -1.69
N GLY A 231 0.60 15.72 -1.37
CA GLY A 231 0.05 15.39 -0.05
C GLY A 231 1.06 15.60 1.07
N GLY A 232 2.32 15.19 0.85
CA GLY A 232 3.41 15.42 1.79
C GLY A 232 3.71 16.91 1.96
N PHE A 233 3.79 17.66 0.87
CA PHE A 233 3.98 19.11 0.88
C PHE A 233 2.87 19.84 1.66
N VAL A 234 1.61 19.48 1.48
CA VAL A 234 0.49 20.09 2.22
C VAL A 234 0.59 19.76 3.72
N ILE A 235 1.03 18.56 4.10
CA ILE A 235 1.29 18.20 5.50
C ILE A 235 2.43 19.03 6.07
N GLU A 236 3.51 19.27 5.30
CA GLU A 236 4.64 20.14 5.70
C GLU A 236 4.18 21.57 5.98
N LEU A 237 3.38 22.15 5.08
CA LEU A 237 2.85 23.51 5.24
C LEU A 237 1.95 23.64 6.49
N ILE A 238 1.14 22.64 6.79
CA ILE A 238 0.23 22.64 7.94
C ILE A 238 0.98 22.30 9.25
N GLY A 239 2.12 21.58 9.16
CA GLY A 239 2.94 21.16 10.29
C GLY A 239 2.34 20.03 11.14
N ARG A 240 1.23 19.43 10.69
CA ARG A 240 0.53 18.28 11.32
C ARG A 240 -0.34 17.57 10.31
N LEU A 241 -0.86 16.39 10.66
CA LEU A 241 -1.87 15.72 9.83
C LEU A 241 -3.14 16.58 9.76
N PRO A 242 -3.57 17.00 8.55
CA PRO A 242 -4.77 17.82 8.38
C PRO A 242 -6.05 17.01 8.52
N LYS A 243 -7.19 17.73 8.55
CA LYS A 243 -8.52 17.13 8.47
C LYS A 243 -9.16 17.43 7.11
N GLN A 244 -10.08 16.59 6.71
CA GLN A 244 -10.92 16.86 5.54
C GLN A 244 -11.62 18.20 5.67
N GLY A 245 -11.59 19.02 4.60
CA GLY A 245 -12.12 20.38 4.57
C GLY A 245 -11.15 21.47 5.05
N GLU A 246 -9.97 21.11 5.58
CA GLU A 246 -8.93 22.11 5.88
C GLU A 246 -8.27 22.61 4.59
N SER A 247 -7.74 23.84 4.64
CA SER A 247 -7.02 24.41 3.51
C SER A 247 -5.81 25.20 3.97
N VAL A 248 -4.80 25.25 3.10
CA VAL A 248 -3.59 26.06 3.27
C VAL A 248 -3.29 26.80 1.98
N GLU A 249 -2.66 27.93 2.08
CA GLU A 249 -2.27 28.79 0.95
C GLU A 249 -0.75 28.90 0.84
N TYR A 250 -0.23 28.74 -0.38
CA TYR A 250 1.19 28.88 -0.68
C TYR A 250 1.38 29.54 -2.05
N MET A 251 2.12 30.64 -2.11
CA MET A 251 2.43 31.39 -3.34
C MET A 251 1.21 31.68 -4.24
N GLY A 252 0.07 32.10 -3.65
CA GLY A 252 -1.15 32.40 -4.39
C GLY A 252 -1.93 31.17 -4.86
N THR A 253 -1.53 29.97 -4.45
CA THR A 253 -2.24 28.72 -4.71
C THR A 253 -2.83 28.20 -3.42
N LYS A 254 -4.14 27.90 -3.43
CA LYS A 254 -4.85 27.35 -2.27
C LYS A 254 -5.06 25.85 -2.44
N PHE A 255 -4.65 25.10 -1.44
CA PHE A 255 -4.79 23.64 -1.34
C PHE A 255 -5.90 23.33 -0.34
N LEU A 256 -7.00 22.77 -0.79
CA LEU A 256 -8.14 22.34 0.03
C LEU A 256 -8.17 20.80 0.08
N ILE A 257 -8.11 20.22 1.27
CA ILE A 257 -8.17 18.77 1.46
C ILE A 257 -9.60 18.27 1.23
N GLU A 258 -9.86 17.62 0.10
CA GLU A 258 -11.18 17.08 -0.22
C GLU A 258 -11.44 15.71 0.41
N ASN A 259 -10.43 14.85 0.40
CA ASN A 259 -10.58 13.50 0.94
C ASN A 259 -9.31 13.06 1.67
N MET A 260 -9.55 12.37 2.81
CA MET A 260 -8.52 11.72 3.62
C MET A 260 -8.80 10.23 3.64
N GLU A 261 -7.77 9.43 3.51
CA GLU A 261 -7.85 7.99 3.69
C GLU A 261 -6.87 7.56 4.79
N ARG A 262 -7.43 7.10 5.93
CA ARG A 262 -6.66 6.84 7.15
C ARG A 262 -5.82 8.09 7.56
N ASN A 263 -4.48 8.00 7.47
CA ASN A 263 -3.55 9.08 7.81
C ASN A 263 -2.92 9.74 6.58
N ARG A 264 -3.49 9.55 5.39
CA ARG A 264 -2.98 10.05 4.11
C ARG A 264 -4.00 10.98 3.47
N ILE A 265 -3.53 12.05 2.85
CA ILE A 265 -4.37 12.87 1.99
C ILE A 265 -4.58 12.11 0.66
N LYS A 266 -5.84 11.83 0.30
CA LYS A 266 -6.20 11.13 -0.93
C LYS A 266 -6.46 12.11 -2.06
N LYS A 267 -7.24 13.18 -1.82
CA LYS A 267 -7.57 14.18 -2.84
C LYS A 267 -7.43 15.60 -2.31
N ILE A 268 -6.84 16.44 -3.13
CA ILE A 268 -6.58 17.87 -2.85
C ILE A 268 -7.19 18.67 -3.99
N ARG A 269 -8.03 19.65 -3.66
CA ARG A 269 -8.46 20.66 -4.62
C ARG A 269 -7.45 21.81 -4.61
N VAL A 270 -6.86 22.06 -5.76
CA VAL A 270 -5.88 23.13 -6.00
C VAL A 270 -6.60 24.27 -6.71
N LEU A 271 -6.57 25.46 -6.10
CA LEU A 271 -7.20 26.66 -6.61
C LEU A 271 -6.10 27.70 -6.82
N MET A 272 -5.86 28.09 -8.06
CA MET A 272 -4.97 29.19 -8.38
C MET A 272 -5.73 30.51 -8.20
N THR A 273 -5.24 31.38 -7.33
CA THR A 273 -5.76 32.74 -7.27
C THR A 273 -5.21 33.49 -8.48
N GLU A 274 -6.08 33.97 -9.37
CA GLU A 274 -5.65 34.86 -10.45
C GLU A 274 -4.79 35.97 -9.83
N ALA A 275 -3.57 36.15 -10.32
CA ALA A 275 -2.78 37.30 -10.03
C ALA A 275 -3.62 38.51 -10.53
N ILE A 276 -4.16 39.31 -9.59
CA ILE A 276 -4.80 40.56 -9.92
C ILE A 276 -3.72 41.38 -10.63
N ASN A 277 -3.85 41.50 -11.96
CA ASN A 277 -3.09 42.41 -12.75
C ASN A 277 -3.39 43.84 -12.22
N GLU A 278 -2.55 44.32 -11.33
CA GLU A 278 -2.47 45.75 -10.96
C GLU A 278 -1.88 46.59 -12.10
N ASP A 279 -2.42 46.46 -13.30
CA ASP A 279 -2.05 47.33 -14.42
C ASP A 279 -3.29 47.80 -15.19
N GLN A 280 -4.24 48.42 -14.46
CA GLN A 280 -5.21 49.33 -15.08
C GLN A 280 -5.67 50.40 -14.12
N THR A 281 -4.78 51.32 -13.81
CA THR A 281 -5.23 52.69 -13.42
C THR A 281 -4.12 53.68 -13.71
N TYR A 282 -4.06 54.15 -14.94
CA TYR A 282 -3.63 55.54 -15.27
C TYR A 282 -3.99 55.80 -16.72
N ILE A 283 -5.16 56.40 -16.95
CA ILE A 283 -5.45 57.42 -17.96
C ILE A 283 -6.87 57.93 -17.63
N THR A 284 -6.99 59.04 -17.04
CA THR A 284 -7.36 60.41 -17.41
C THR A 284 -7.56 61.26 -16.15
#